data_f6fa7855a2e74d53b62685a07ef40169
#
_entry.id   f6fa7855a2e74d53b62685a07ef40169
#
_cell.length_a   1.000
_cell.length_b   1.000
_cell.length_c   1.000
_cell.angle_alpha   90.00
_cell.angle_beta   90.00
_cell.angle_gamma   90.00
#
_symmetry.space_group_name_H-M   'P 1'
#
loop_
_entity.id
_entity.type
_entity.pdbx_description
1 polymer ?
#
loop_
_entity_poly.entity_id
_entity_poly.type
_entity_poly.pdbx_seq_one_letter_code
_entity_poly.pdbx_strand_id
1 'polypeptide(L)'
;AEETAERLETLAGRMKDKPVARQLRSDADLLRQGIVPNGSDRFLAAVYPELVTAMDYLPKECLVCVSESGRTAEALKGWLGQLKADVTAAMDSGILCGPMAEAALPETEFARQLERFPVCQLESLPTSRYLLAPKALLQIDARQLSGYGGSLETAVTDLTHYLTGGCRVVVLCGGQVRARNLLELLEARKIPAVLDLEGERSPVRNVVLITLGTLSAGCEYPALQLAVLTEGQLTTPLAGKSKKTRPKRDSNQQKLQSYADLTPGDLVVHQHHGIGRFVGMIRMPTDGVEKDY
;
A
#
# COMPACT_ATOMS: atom_id res chain seq x y z
N ALA A 1 14.18 14.67 27.47
CA ALA A 1 13.26 15.78 27.67
C ALA A 1 14.01 17.07 28.05
N GLU A 2 14.89 17.04 29.07
CA GLU A 2 15.63 18.21 29.54
C GLU A 2 16.50 18.84 28.44
N GLU A 3 17.33 18.03 27.77
CA GLU A 3 18.18 18.49 26.68
C GLU A 3 17.39 19.11 25.53
N THR A 4 16.21 18.56 25.22
CA THR A 4 15.31 19.12 24.21
C THR A 4 14.74 20.47 24.68
N ALA A 5 14.36 20.57 25.95
CA ALA A 5 13.86 21.81 26.52
C ALA A 5 14.93 22.92 26.48
N GLU A 6 16.17 22.63 26.83
CA GLU A 6 17.30 23.57 26.73
C GLU A 6 17.56 24.03 25.29
N ARG A 7 17.44 23.14 24.31
CA ARG A 7 17.56 23.48 22.89
C ARG A 7 16.42 24.38 22.43
N LEU A 8 15.17 24.11 22.85
CA LEU A 8 14.03 24.98 22.56
C LEU A 8 14.19 26.35 23.16
N GLU A 9 14.69 26.47 24.38
CA GLU A 9 14.99 27.80 25.02
C GLU A 9 16.09 28.55 24.28
N THR A 10 17.15 27.84 23.86
CA THR A 10 18.21 28.43 23.05
C THR A 10 17.68 28.98 21.73
N LEU A 11 16.78 28.23 21.06
CA LEU A 11 16.10 28.67 19.85
C LEU A 11 15.21 29.88 20.15
N ALA A 12 14.42 29.84 21.21
CA ALA A 12 13.58 30.97 21.63
C ALA A 12 14.36 32.25 21.87
N GLY A 13 15.59 32.14 22.43
CA GLY A 13 16.48 33.26 22.63
C GLY A 13 16.98 33.91 21.32
N ARG A 14 17.03 33.15 20.23
CA ARG A 14 17.47 33.63 18.92
C ARG A 14 16.32 34.17 18.05
N MET A 15 15.06 33.94 18.44
CA MET A 15 13.89 34.36 17.66
C MET A 15 13.61 35.84 17.87
N LYS A 16 13.45 36.58 16.78
CA LYS A 16 13.02 37.98 16.79
C LYS A 16 11.51 38.10 17.03
N ASP A 17 10.76 37.09 16.62
CA ASP A 17 9.31 37.02 16.78
C ASP A 17 8.95 36.60 18.21
N LYS A 18 8.36 37.54 18.96
CA LYS A 18 8.00 37.36 20.37
C LYS A 18 6.93 36.28 20.61
N PRO A 19 5.87 36.15 19.79
CA PRO A 19 4.92 35.04 19.87
C PRO A 19 5.57 33.70 19.77
N VAL A 20 6.40 33.45 18.73
CA VAL A 20 7.12 32.18 18.52
C VAL A 20 8.05 31.89 19.68
N ALA A 21 8.83 32.87 20.16
CA ALA A 21 9.73 32.69 21.29
C ALA A 21 8.98 32.32 22.57
N ARG A 22 7.80 32.91 22.78
CA ARG A 22 6.94 32.58 23.93
C ARG A 22 6.41 31.16 23.87
N GLN A 23 5.96 30.72 22.67
CA GLN A 23 5.47 29.36 22.47
C GLN A 23 6.57 28.32 22.71
N LEU A 24 7.77 28.53 22.17
CA LEU A 24 8.91 27.66 22.38
C LEU A 24 9.29 27.50 23.87
N ARG A 25 9.24 28.58 24.64
CA ARG A 25 9.48 28.54 26.09
C ARG A 25 8.39 27.76 26.82
N SER A 26 7.12 28.01 26.48
CA SER A 26 6.00 27.25 27.04
C SER A 26 6.11 25.74 26.76
N ASP A 27 6.51 25.38 25.56
CA ASP A 27 6.71 23.99 25.20
C ASP A 27 7.92 23.36 25.93
N ALA A 28 8.99 24.12 26.15
CA ALA A 28 10.13 23.71 26.96
C ALA A 28 9.73 23.45 28.43
N ASP A 29 8.90 24.32 29.00
CA ASP A 29 8.38 24.14 30.36
C ASP A 29 7.50 22.90 30.49
N LEU A 30 6.65 22.60 29.50
CA LEU A 30 5.84 21.37 29.45
C LEU A 30 6.73 20.14 29.43
N LEU A 31 7.77 20.13 28.57
CA LEU A 31 8.72 19.01 28.48
C LEU A 31 9.46 18.76 29.81
N ARG A 32 9.82 19.80 30.56
CA ARG A 32 10.41 19.67 31.90
C ARG A 32 9.45 19.07 32.92
N GLN A 33 8.16 19.31 32.75
CA GLN A 33 7.11 18.71 33.58
C GLN A 33 6.76 17.29 33.18
N GLY A 34 7.44 16.72 32.14
CA GLY A 34 7.16 15.40 31.60
C GLY A 34 5.92 15.36 30.71
N ILE A 35 5.38 16.52 30.32
CA ILE A 35 4.23 16.63 29.42
C ILE A 35 4.74 16.82 27.99
N VAL A 36 4.31 15.96 27.08
CA VAL A 36 4.65 16.08 25.66
C VAL A 36 3.68 17.08 25.01
N PRO A 37 4.19 18.19 24.44
CA PRO A 37 3.34 19.16 23.76
C PRO A 37 2.66 18.55 22.52
N ASN A 38 1.46 19.01 22.19
CA ASN A 38 0.79 18.61 20.97
C ASN A 38 1.61 19.03 19.73
N GLY A 39 1.74 18.14 18.73
CA GLY A 39 2.55 18.39 17.54
C GLY A 39 4.05 18.42 17.85
N SER A 40 4.51 17.56 18.76
CA SER A 40 5.92 17.46 19.16
C SER A 40 6.85 17.00 18.04
N ASP A 41 6.32 16.42 16.96
CA ASP A 41 7.03 16.10 15.72
C ASP A 41 7.67 17.33 15.06
N ARG A 42 7.13 18.53 15.27
CA ARG A 42 7.74 19.80 14.84
C ARG A 42 9.12 20.06 15.46
N PHE A 43 9.44 19.41 16.57
CA PHE A 43 10.73 19.55 17.24
C PHE A 43 11.79 18.55 16.79
N LEU A 44 11.50 17.74 15.76
CA LEU A 44 12.38 16.66 15.33
C LEU A 44 13.82 17.13 15.11
N ALA A 45 14.02 18.25 14.40
CA ALA A 45 15.34 18.83 14.16
C ALA A 45 15.99 19.43 15.42
N ALA A 46 15.21 19.76 16.45
CA ALA A 46 15.73 20.21 17.75
C ALA A 46 16.09 19.04 18.66
N VAL A 47 15.39 17.92 18.54
CA VAL A 47 15.65 16.69 19.31
C VAL A 47 16.84 15.92 18.77
N TYR A 48 16.91 15.77 17.47
CA TYR A 48 17.95 15.01 16.78
C TYR A 48 18.86 15.94 15.97
N PRO A 49 20.16 16.04 16.32
CA PRO A 49 21.10 16.90 15.58
C PRO A 49 21.33 16.41 14.14
N GLU A 50 21.20 15.11 13.92
CA GLU A 50 21.26 14.49 12.61
C GLU A 50 19.96 13.74 12.34
N LEU A 51 19.27 14.13 11.28
CA LEU A 51 18.09 13.43 10.82
C LEU A 51 18.51 12.23 9.97
N VAL A 52 17.99 11.07 10.32
CA VAL A 52 18.17 9.83 9.58
C VAL A 52 16.89 9.46 8.85
N THR A 53 17.02 8.68 7.79
CA THR A 53 15.89 8.21 6.98
C THR A 53 15.58 6.75 7.29
N ALA A 54 14.44 6.27 6.82
CA ALA A 54 14.12 4.84 6.89
C ALA A 54 15.19 3.95 6.20
N MET A 55 15.90 4.49 5.21
CA MET A 55 16.95 3.76 4.50
C MET A 55 18.19 3.52 5.38
N ASP A 56 18.43 4.35 6.38
CA ASP A 56 19.58 4.19 7.29
C ASP A 56 19.42 3.00 8.26
N TYR A 57 18.18 2.47 8.38
CA TYR A 57 17.88 1.25 9.14
C TYR A 57 17.96 -0.02 8.29
N LEU A 58 18.15 0.09 6.98
CA LEU A 58 18.24 -1.08 6.10
C LEU A 58 19.65 -1.67 6.10
N PRO A 59 19.81 -3.02 6.10
CA PRO A 59 21.08 -3.66 5.86
C PRO A 59 21.66 -3.27 4.49
N LYS A 60 22.98 -3.19 4.38
CA LYS A 60 23.64 -2.80 3.12
C LYS A 60 23.36 -3.75 1.96
N GLU A 61 23.10 -5.02 2.26
CA GLU A 61 22.77 -6.08 1.31
C GLU A 61 21.28 -6.07 0.90
N CYS A 62 20.49 -5.15 1.44
CA CYS A 62 19.05 -5.07 1.14
C CYS A 62 18.84 -4.71 -0.33
N LEU A 63 18.02 -5.49 -1.03
CA LEU A 63 17.53 -5.15 -2.37
C LEU A 63 16.35 -4.19 -2.22
N VAL A 64 16.49 -2.99 -2.76
CA VAL A 64 15.42 -2.00 -2.80
C VAL A 64 14.67 -2.11 -4.12
N CYS A 65 13.38 -2.39 -4.05
CA CYS A 65 12.51 -2.43 -5.23
C CYS A 65 11.73 -1.12 -5.36
N VAL A 66 11.86 -0.46 -6.50
CA VAL A 66 11.09 0.73 -6.85
C VAL A 66 10.06 0.35 -7.91
N SER A 67 8.79 0.54 -7.60
CA SER A 67 7.70 0.28 -8.54
C SER A 67 7.32 1.57 -9.26
N GLU A 68 7.28 1.52 -10.61
CA GLU A 68 6.87 2.64 -11.46
C GLU A 68 7.68 3.91 -11.16
N SER A 69 8.94 3.93 -11.56
CA SER A 69 9.91 5.01 -11.27
C SER A 69 9.36 6.42 -11.56
N GLY A 70 8.69 6.59 -12.70
CA GLY A 70 8.06 7.87 -13.07
C GLY A 70 6.98 8.31 -12.09
N ARG A 71 6.10 7.39 -11.68
CA ARG A 71 5.04 7.67 -10.69
C ARG A 71 5.61 7.93 -9.31
N THR A 72 6.66 7.19 -8.93
CA THR A 72 7.36 7.40 -7.65
C THR A 72 7.99 8.79 -7.60
N ALA A 73 8.64 9.23 -8.67
CA ALA A 73 9.21 10.58 -8.76
C ALA A 73 8.13 11.68 -8.68
N GLU A 74 7.02 11.51 -9.41
CA GLU A 74 5.90 12.45 -9.36
C GLU A 74 5.24 12.51 -7.99
N ALA A 75 5.02 11.36 -7.35
CA ALA A 75 4.46 11.29 -6.01
C ALA A 75 5.37 11.96 -4.97
N LEU A 76 6.69 11.71 -5.05
CA LEU A 76 7.69 12.37 -4.20
C LEU A 76 7.68 13.88 -4.39
N LYS A 77 7.69 14.35 -5.63
CA LYS A 77 7.64 15.78 -5.96
C LYS A 77 6.35 16.44 -5.45
N GLY A 78 5.21 15.78 -5.65
CA GLY A 78 3.92 16.26 -5.16
C GLY A 78 3.89 16.35 -3.63
N TRP A 79 4.38 15.31 -2.94
CA TRP A 79 4.46 15.29 -1.49
C TRP A 79 5.40 16.38 -0.94
N LEU A 80 6.60 16.54 -1.54
CA LEU A 80 7.54 17.60 -1.14
C LEU A 80 6.95 19.00 -1.38
N GLY A 81 6.19 19.19 -2.47
CA GLY A 81 5.49 20.44 -2.76
C GLY A 81 4.45 20.76 -1.69
N GLN A 82 3.64 19.77 -1.30
CA GLN A 82 2.65 19.93 -0.22
C GLN A 82 3.33 20.20 1.12
N LEU A 83 4.34 19.44 1.49
CA LEU A 83 5.10 19.63 2.72
C LEU A 83 5.69 21.04 2.79
N LYS A 84 6.26 21.54 1.69
CA LYS A 84 6.79 22.92 1.63
C LYS A 84 5.70 23.97 1.87
N ALA A 85 4.51 23.76 1.31
CA ALA A 85 3.38 24.66 1.53
C ALA A 85 2.92 24.65 3.01
N ASP A 86 2.82 23.46 3.60
CA ASP A 86 2.42 23.26 4.98
C ASP A 86 3.45 23.87 5.94
N VAL A 87 4.74 23.65 5.70
CA VAL A 87 5.84 24.26 6.47
C VAL A 87 5.80 25.77 6.37
N THR A 88 5.57 26.33 5.17
CA THR A 88 5.46 27.79 4.98
C THR A 88 4.29 28.35 5.78
N ALA A 89 3.12 27.73 5.69
CA ALA A 89 1.93 28.15 6.45
C ALA A 89 2.15 28.05 7.98
N ALA A 90 2.85 27.02 8.44
CA ALA A 90 3.21 26.85 9.84
C ALA A 90 4.24 27.90 10.31
N MET A 91 5.16 28.32 9.45
CA MET A 91 6.09 29.42 9.73
C MET A 91 5.37 30.76 9.78
N ASP A 92 4.47 31.05 8.84
CA ASP A 92 3.68 32.28 8.80
C ASP A 92 2.75 32.41 10.02
N SER A 93 2.23 31.29 10.51
CA SER A 93 1.42 31.26 11.75
C SER A 93 2.23 31.21 13.03
N GLY A 94 3.57 31.19 12.97
CA GLY A 94 4.45 31.17 14.13
C GLY A 94 4.50 29.83 14.88
N ILE A 95 4.02 28.74 14.25
CA ILE A 95 4.09 27.37 14.82
C ILE A 95 5.48 26.77 14.64
N LEU A 96 6.13 27.05 13.49
CA LEU A 96 7.48 26.61 13.16
C LEU A 96 8.44 27.81 13.05
N CYS A 97 9.72 27.56 13.28
CA CYS A 97 10.79 28.49 12.96
C CYS A 97 11.81 27.85 12.00
N GLY A 98 12.64 28.67 11.35
CA GLY A 98 13.55 28.25 10.30
C GLY A 98 14.35 26.97 10.59
N PRO A 99 15.00 26.82 11.76
CA PRO A 99 15.72 25.60 12.11
C PRO A 99 14.89 24.34 12.23
N MET A 100 13.56 24.46 12.33
CA MET A 100 12.62 23.34 12.43
C MET A 100 11.96 23.01 11.08
N ALA A 101 12.24 23.79 10.04
CA ALA A 101 11.60 23.64 8.74
C ALA A 101 12.15 22.48 7.90
N GLU A 102 13.31 21.94 8.27
CA GLU A 102 13.96 20.82 7.57
C GLU A 102 13.42 19.49 8.10
N ALA A 103 12.30 19.04 7.54
CA ALA A 103 11.64 17.81 7.97
C ALA A 103 11.73 16.67 6.94
N ALA A 104 12.31 16.91 5.77
CA ALA A 104 12.41 15.91 4.69
C ALA A 104 13.64 16.13 3.81
N LEU A 105 14.11 15.03 3.21
CA LEU A 105 15.18 15.10 2.23
C LEU A 105 14.66 15.68 0.89
N PRO A 106 15.48 16.48 0.18
CA PRO A 106 15.17 16.89 -1.17
C PRO A 106 15.20 15.70 -2.14
N GLU A 107 14.52 15.83 -3.28
CA GLU A 107 14.42 14.76 -4.30
C GLU A 107 15.79 14.23 -4.75
N THR A 108 16.77 15.10 -4.91
CA THR A 108 18.13 14.73 -5.29
C THR A 108 18.82 13.87 -4.24
N GLU A 109 18.57 14.13 -2.99
CA GLU A 109 19.12 13.35 -1.89
C GLU A 109 18.45 11.98 -1.79
N PHE A 110 17.16 11.88 -2.08
CA PHE A 110 16.46 10.60 -2.14
C PHE A 110 17.09 9.66 -3.17
N ALA A 111 17.38 10.13 -4.37
CA ALA A 111 18.06 9.34 -5.39
C ALA A 111 19.45 8.87 -4.92
N ARG A 112 20.22 9.78 -4.30
CA ARG A 112 21.55 9.47 -3.74
C ARG A 112 21.49 8.42 -2.62
N GLN A 113 20.46 8.45 -1.79
CA GLN A 113 20.26 7.44 -0.75
C GLN A 113 19.93 6.06 -1.36
N LEU A 114 19.19 6.02 -2.46
CA LEU A 114 18.91 4.76 -3.19
C LEU A 114 20.20 4.14 -3.76
N GLU A 115 21.15 4.96 -4.24
CA GLU A 115 22.43 4.46 -4.80
C GLU A 115 23.28 3.66 -3.80
N ARG A 116 22.99 3.77 -2.51
CA ARG A 116 23.68 3.00 -1.45
C ARG A 116 23.35 1.51 -1.49
N PHE A 117 22.31 1.10 -2.21
CA PHE A 117 21.75 -0.24 -2.23
C PHE A 117 21.73 -0.83 -3.63
N PRO A 118 21.68 -2.16 -3.77
CA PRO A 118 21.18 -2.80 -4.99
C PRO A 118 19.73 -2.37 -5.22
N VAL A 119 19.45 -1.78 -6.40
CA VAL A 119 18.10 -1.30 -6.74
C VAL A 119 17.55 -2.05 -7.94
N CYS A 120 16.31 -2.53 -7.82
CA CYS A 120 15.51 -3.10 -8.89
C CYS A 120 14.35 -2.16 -9.19
N GLN A 121 14.31 -1.58 -10.38
CA GLN A 121 13.21 -0.73 -10.84
C GLN A 121 12.25 -1.57 -11.67
N LEU A 122 10.98 -1.65 -11.25
CA LEU A 122 9.92 -2.46 -11.84
C LEU A 122 8.96 -1.54 -12.59
N GLU A 123 8.87 -1.73 -13.90
CA GLU A 123 8.03 -0.93 -14.77
C GLU A 123 7.02 -1.82 -15.49
N SER A 124 5.75 -1.45 -15.49
CA SER A 124 4.70 -2.17 -16.22
C SER A 124 4.76 -1.89 -17.72
N LEU A 125 5.25 -0.72 -18.10
CA LEU A 125 5.42 -0.30 -19.49
C LEU A 125 6.84 0.21 -19.71
N PRO A 126 7.36 0.08 -20.94
CA PRO A 126 8.66 0.66 -21.28
C PRO A 126 8.69 2.15 -20.96
N THR A 127 9.71 2.57 -20.25
CA THR A 127 9.93 3.98 -19.89
C THR A 127 11.34 4.42 -20.23
N SER A 128 11.53 5.71 -20.43
CA SER A 128 12.85 6.35 -20.50
C SER A 128 13.18 7.14 -19.23
N ARG A 129 12.26 7.16 -18.26
CA ARG A 129 12.39 7.92 -17.01
C ARG A 129 12.57 6.98 -15.85
N TYR A 130 13.81 6.80 -15.44
CA TYR A 130 14.18 6.03 -14.26
C TYR A 130 14.63 6.97 -13.14
N LEU A 131 14.42 6.58 -11.89
CA LEU A 131 14.96 7.30 -10.72
C LEU A 131 16.50 7.22 -10.68
N LEU A 132 17.03 6.06 -11.04
CA LEU A 132 18.44 5.81 -11.20
C LEU A 132 18.70 5.25 -12.59
N ALA A 133 19.83 5.61 -13.19
CA ALA A 133 20.23 5.06 -14.48
C ALA A 133 20.38 3.53 -14.39
N PRO A 134 19.63 2.73 -15.15
CA PRO A 134 19.70 1.29 -15.06
C PRO A 134 21.04 0.77 -15.64
N LYS A 135 21.66 -0.18 -14.95
CA LYS A 135 22.87 -0.88 -15.44
C LYS A 135 22.51 -1.98 -16.45
N ALA A 136 21.32 -2.55 -16.33
CA ALA A 136 20.79 -3.56 -17.22
C ALA A 136 19.27 -3.42 -17.30
N LEU A 137 18.71 -3.73 -18.46
CA LEU A 137 17.27 -3.80 -18.68
C LEU A 137 16.90 -5.25 -18.97
N LEU A 138 15.94 -5.76 -18.22
CA LEU A 138 15.38 -7.09 -18.39
C LEU A 138 13.91 -6.96 -18.75
N GLN A 139 13.54 -7.55 -19.85
CA GLN A 139 12.14 -7.63 -20.25
C GLN A 139 11.57 -8.99 -19.84
N ILE A 140 10.48 -8.95 -19.05
CA ILE A 140 9.74 -10.13 -18.64
C ILE A 140 8.37 -10.06 -19.30
N ASP A 141 8.10 -10.99 -20.22
CA ASP A 141 6.75 -11.13 -20.79
C ASP A 141 5.89 -11.90 -19.79
N ALA A 142 5.07 -11.15 -19.06
CA ALA A 142 4.15 -11.67 -18.06
C ALA A 142 2.75 -11.11 -18.32
N ARG A 143 1.73 -11.97 -18.20
CA ARG A 143 0.33 -11.60 -18.33
C ARG A 143 -0.41 -11.95 -17.07
N GLN A 144 -1.16 -11.00 -16.54
CA GLN A 144 -2.03 -11.26 -15.41
C GLN A 144 -3.23 -12.09 -15.87
N LEU A 145 -3.51 -13.17 -15.14
CA LEU A 145 -4.67 -14.00 -15.39
C LEU A 145 -5.89 -13.45 -14.65
N SER A 146 -6.99 -13.29 -15.37
CA SER A 146 -8.27 -12.94 -14.78
C SER A 146 -8.86 -14.11 -13.98
N GLY A 147 -9.66 -13.79 -12.97
CA GLY A 147 -10.43 -14.81 -12.27
C GLY A 147 -11.52 -15.42 -13.17
N TYR A 148 -11.81 -16.69 -12.98
CA TYR A 148 -12.81 -17.43 -13.78
C TYR A 148 -14.27 -17.14 -13.40
N GLY A 149 -14.52 -16.05 -12.67
CA GLY A 149 -15.87 -15.64 -12.26
C GLY A 149 -16.64 -16.69 -11.44
N GLY A 150 -15.90 -17.63 -10.85
CA GLY A 150 -16.47 -18.72 -10.08
C GLY A 150 -16.92 -19.92 -10.91
N SER A 151 -16.70 -19.94 -12.23
CA SER A 151 -16.97 -21.10 -13.07
C SER A 151 -15.79 -22.08 -13.00
N LEU A 152 -15.97 -23.14 -12.23
CA LEU A 152 -14.99 -24.23 -12.15
C LEU A 152 -14.82 -24.92 -13.50
N GLU A 153 -15.86 -25.01 -14.31
CA GLU A 153 -15.80 -25.64 -15.64
C GLU A 153 -14.87 -24.85 -16.57
N THR A 154 -14.97 -23.52 -16.55
CA THR A 154 -14.06 -22.67 -17.32
C THR A 154 -12.63 -22.82 -16.84
N ALA A 155 -12.41 -22.86 -15.53
CA ALA A 155 -11.10 -23.08 -14.95
C ALA A 155 -10.49 -24.44 -15.35
N VAL A 156 -11.29 -25.50 -15.35
CA VAL A 156 -10.87 -26.85 -15.80
C VAL A 156 -10.53 -26.86 -17.29
N THR A 157 -11.31 -26.16 -18.10
CA THR A 157 -11.06 -26.05 -19.55
C THR A 157 -9.72 -25.34 -19.80
N ASP A 158 -9.46 -24.23 -19.13
CA ASP A 158 -8.20 -23.50 -19.27
C ASP A 158 -7.00 -24.29 -18.73
N LEU A 159 -7.15 -24.98 -17.60
CA LEU A 159 -6.11 -25.88 -17.09
C LEU A 159 -5.76 -26.98 -18.12
N THR A 160 -6.78 -27.57 -18.71
CA THR A 160 -6.60 -28.58 -19.75
C THR A 160 -5.90 -27.99 -20.97
N HIS A 161 -6.27 -26.77 -21.36
CA HIS A 161 -5.61 -26.06 -22.45
C HIS A 161 -4.12 -25.79 -22.14
N TYR A 162 -3.79 -25.33 -20.96
CA TYR A 162 -2.40 -25.13 -20.56
C TYR A 162 -1.60 -26.43 -20.56
N LEU A 163 -2.17 -27.51 -20.02
CA LEU A 163 -1.49 -28.81 -19.99
C LEU A 163 -1.26 -29.36 -21.38
N THR A 164 -2.28 -29.32 -22.25
CA THR A 164 -2.16 -29.79 -23.64
C THR A 164 -1.22 -28.92 -24.48
N GLY A 165 -1.15 -27.63 -24.18
CA GLY A 165 -0.18 -26.67 -24.74
C GLY A 165 1.25 -26.86 -24.24
N GLY A 166 1.50 -27.84 -23.34
CA GLY A 166 2.82 -28.15 -22.81
C GLY A 166 3.32 -27.13 -21.76
N CYS A 167 2.43 -26.31 -21.23
CA CYS A 167 2.76 -25.40 -20.14
C CYS A 167 2.95 -26.15 -18.81
N ARG A 168 3.85 -25.64 -18.00
CA ARG A 168 3.98 -26.00 -16.59
C ARG A 168 2.95 -25.21 -15.82
N VAL A 169 2.15 -25.86 -15.00
CA VAL A 169 1.08 -25.23 -14.24
C VAL A 169 1.33 -25.38 -12.76
N VAL A 170 1.33 -24.26 -12.04
CA VAL A 170 1.43 -24.20 -10.58
C VAL A 170 0.17 -23.57 -10.03
N VAL A 171 -0.41 -24.19 -9.00
CA VAL A 171 -1.54 -23.61 -8.28
C VAL A 171 -1.14 -23.35 -6.83
N LEU A 172 -1.25 -22.10 -6.42
CA LEU A 172 -0.95 -21.65 -5.08
C LEU A 172 -2.20 -21.70 -4.21
N CYS A 173 -2.09 -22.38 -3.08
CA CYS A 173 -3.15 -22.52 -2.09
C CYS A 173 -2.74 -21.85 -0.77
N GLY A 174 -3.65 -21.11 -0.16
CA GLY A 174 -3.39 -20.40 1.09
C GLY A 174 -3.42 -21.30 2.34
N GLY A 175 -3.50 -22.63 2.18
CA GLY A 175 -3.46 -23.58 3.30
C GLY A 175 -3.56 -25.03 2.87
N GLN A 176 -3.03 -25.94 3.71
CA GLN A 176 -2.92 -27.37 3.42
C GLN A 176 -4.27 -28.06 3.15
N VAL A 177 -5.30 -27.71 3.90
CA VAL A 177 -6.65 -28.29 3.74
C VAL A 177 -7.20 -27.94 2.36
N ARG A 178 -7.04 -26.68 1.94
CA ARG A 178 -7.49 -26.20 0.63
C ARG A 178 -6.72 -26.84 -0.50
N ALA A 179 -5.42 -27.02 -0.31
CA ALA A 179 -4.56 -27.69 -1.31
C ALA A 179 -4.98 -29.18 -1.53
N ARG A 180 -5.32 -29.89 -0.46
CA ARG A 180 -5.82 -31.27 -0.55
C ARG A 180 -7.20 -31.34 -1.21
N ASN A 181 -8.12 -30.47 -0.81
CA ASN A 181 -9.45 -30.40 -1.42
C ASN A 181 -9.36 -30.09 -2.95
N LEU A 182 -8.42 -29.21 -3.33
CA LEU A 182 -8.19 -28.91 -4.73
C LEU A 182 -7.62 -30.13 -5.48
N LEU A 183 -6.70 -30.89 -4.88
CA LEU A 183 -6.19 -32.13 -5.47
C LEU A 183 -7.33 -33.11 -5.75
N GLU A 184 -8.16 -33.42 -4.76
CA GLU A 184 -9.32 -34.31 -4.91
C GLU A 184 -10.28 -33.81 -6.02
N LEU A 185 -10.49 -32.52 -6.08
CA LEU A 185 -11.34 -31.89 -7.10
C LEU A 185 -10.78 -32.04 -8.52
N LEU A 186 -9.47 -31.90 -8.72
CA LEU A 186 -8.82 -32.09 -10.00
C LEU A 186 -8.76 -33.57 -10.40
N GLU A 187 -8.49 -34.46 -9.45
CA GLU A 187 -8.51 -35.92 -9.67
C GLU A 187 -9.88 -36.41 -10.10
N ALA A 188 -10.96 -35.92 -9.44
CA ALA A 188 -12.33 -36.25 -9.84
C ALA A 188 -12.66 -35.83 -11.28
N ARG A 189 -11.95 -34.85 -11.82
CA ARG A 189 -12.06 -34.38 -13.20
C ARG A 189 -11.02 -34.95 -14.15
N LYS A 190 -10.25 -35.93 -13.69
CA LYS A 190 -9.18 -36.60 -14.45
C LYS A 190 -8.09 -35.63 -14.93
N ILE A 191 -7.84 -34.56 -14.18
CA ILE A 191 -6.73 -33.64 -14.42
C ILE A 191 -5.54 -34.17 -13.63
N PRO A 192 -4.39 -34.49 -14.26
CA PRO A 192 -3.21 -34.90 -13.52
C PRO A 192 -2.71 -33.79 -12.59
N ALA A 193 -2.64 -34.05 -11.31
CA ALA A 193 -2.19 -33.10 -10.31
C ALA A 193 -1.28 -33.79 -9.27
N VAL A 194 -0.37 -33.03 -8.69
CA VAL A 194 0.52 -33.46 -7.62
C VAL A 194 0.57 -32.42 -6.52
N LEU A 195 0.53 -32.88 -5.28
CA LEU A 195 0.62 -32.01 -4.11
C LEU A 195 2.06 -31.94 -3.61
N ASP A 196 2.52 -30.72 -3.37
CA ASP A 196 3.81 -30.42 -2.76
C ASP A 196 3.63 -29.37 -1.66
N LEU A 197 3.58 -29.83 -0.43
CA LEU A 197 3.37 -28.96 0.74
C LEU A 197 4.68 -28.33 1.24
N GLU A 198 5.81 -28.88 0.86
CA GLU A 198 7.14 -28.45 1.31
C GLU A 198 7.79 -27.46 0.33
N GLY A 199 7.29 -27.41 -0.92
CA GLY A 199 7.81 -26.50 -1.94
C GLY A 199 9.13 -26.97 -2.56
N GLU A 200 9.42 -28.25 -2.50
CA GLU A 200 10.68 -28.83 -2.98
C GLU A 200 10.62 -29.23 -4.47
N ARG A 201 9.42 -29.41 -5.02
CA ARG A 201 9.23 -29.88 -6.38
C ARG A 201 9.25 -28.77 -7.41
N SER A 202 9.96 -28.97 -8.47
CA SER A 202 9.87 -28.11 -9.64
C SER A 202 8.65 -28.47 -10.50
N PRO A 203 7.95 -27.47 -11.07
CA PRO A 203 6.81 -27.71 -11.93
C PRO A 203 7.24 -28.45 -13.21
N VAL A 204 6.53 -29.51 -13.55
CA VAL A 204 6.75 -30.32 -14.75
C VAL A 204 5.58 -30.18 -15.72
N ARG A 205 5.78 -30.55 -17.00
CA ARG A 205 4.72 -30.51 -18.01
C ARG A 205 3.68 -31.60 -17.77
N ASN A 206 2.48 -31.35 -18.24
CA ASN A 206 1.33 -32.28 -18.20
C ASN A 206 0.81 -32.66 -16.82
N VAL A 207 1.28 -31.96 -15.77
CA VAL A 207 0.83 -32.17 -14.39
C VAL A 207 0.68 -30.82 -13.70
N VAL A 208 -0.41 -30.62 -12.99
CA VAL A 208 -0.63 -29.44 -12.15
C VAL A 208 0.12 -29.63 -10.83
N LEU A 209 1.03 -28.74 -10.52
CA LEU A 209 1.70 -28.69 -9.22
C LEU A 209 0.87 -27.83 -8.25
N ILE A 210 0.36 -28.43 -7.19
CA ILE A 210 -0.35 -27.73 -6.12
C ILE A 210 0.61 -27.52 -4.98
N THR A 211 0.85 -26.27 -4.59
CA THR A 211 1.76 -25.94 -3.47
C THR A 211 1.20 -24.82 -2.61
N LEU A 212 1.83 -24.60 -1.46
CA LEU A 212 1.42 -23.53 -0.55
C LEU A 212 2.00 -22.18 -1.00
N GLY A 213 1.16 -21.17 -0.98
CA GLY A 213 1.54 -19.80 -1.31
C GLY A 213 0.33 -18.92 -1.55
N THR A 214 0.57 -17.62 -1.63
CA THR A 214 -0.46 -16.63 -1.91
C THR A 214 0.05 -15.59 -2.90
N LEU A 215 -0.78 -15.29 -3.89
CA LEU A 215 -0.62 -14.15 -4.78
C LEU A 215 -1.93 -13.39 -4.84
N SER A 216 -1.87 -12.10 -5.15
CA SER A 216 -3.07 -11.28 -5.37
C SER A 216 -3.84 -11.69 -6.61
N ALA A 217 -3.13 -12.15 -7.64
CA ALA A 217 -3.68 -12.70 -8.88
C ALA A 217 -2.68 -13.68 -9.51
N GLY A 218 -3.18 -14.62 -10.29
CA GLY A 218 -2.33 -15.50 -11.08
C GLY A 218 -1.68 -14.77 -12.27
N CYS A 219 -0.64 -15.36 -12.80
CA CYS A 219 0.11 -14.83 -13.93
C CYS A 219 0.57 -15.94 -14.87
N GLU A 220 0.72 -15.59 -16.13
CA GLU A 220 1.26 -16.43 -17.18
C GLU A 220 2.57 -15.82 -17.68
N TYR A 221 3.55 -16.67 -17.90
CA TYR A 221 4.84 -16.36 -18.51
C TYR A 221 4.98 -17.15 -19.82
N PRO A 222 4.51 -16.59 -20.96
CA PRO A 222 4.46 -17.32 -22.23
C PRO A 222 5.83 -17.82 -22.68
N ALA A 223 6.86 -16.99 -22.59
CA ALA A 223 8.23 -17.36 -22.98
C ALA A 223 8.79 -18.53 -22.16
N LEU A 224 8.32 -18.71 -20.92
CA LEU A 224 8.71 -19.81 -20.05
C LEU A 224 7.75 -21.01 -20.13
N GLN A 225 6.65 -20.90 -20.85
CA GLN A 225 5.56 -21.88 -20.82
C GLN A 225 5.16 -22.23 -19.38
N LEU A 226 4.94 -21.20 -18.54
CA LEU A 226 4.61 -21.33 -17.14
C LEU A 226 3.35 -20.52 -16.82
N ALA A 227 2.37 -21.18 -16.21
CA ALA A 227 1.19 -20.52 -15.65
C ALA A 227 1.15 -20.75 -14.14
N VAL A 228 0.99 -19.67 -13.40
CA VAL A 228 0.81 -19.69 -11.95
C VAL A 228 -0.60 -19.18 -11.64
N LEU A 229 -1.41 -20.03 -11.04
CA LEU A 229 -2.78 -19.69 -10.64
C LEU A 229 -2.91 -19.65 -9.13
N THR A 230 -3.95 -19.01 -8.66
CA THR A 230 -4.33 -19.04 -7.24
C THR A 230 -5.59 -19.88 -7.07
N GLU A 231 -5.74 -20.51 -5.91
CA GLU A 231 -6.96 -21.27 -5.61
C GLU A 231 -8.23 -20.45 -5.76
N GLY A 232 -8.16 -19.15 -5.40
CA GLY A 232 -9.30 -18.24 -5.51
C GLY A 232 -9.74 -17.94 -6.95
N GLN A 233 -8.91 -18.22 -7.95
CA GLN A 233 -9.29 -18.15 -9.36
C GLN A 233 -10.01 -19.41 -9.82
N LEU A 234 -9.63 -20.58 -9.28
CA LEU A 234 -10.14 -21.89 -9.68
C LEU A 234 -11.45 -22.26 -8.95
N THR A 235 -11.54 -21.91 -7.68
CA THR A 235 -12.70 -22.22 -6.85
C THR A 235 -13.45 -20.95 -6.56
N THR A 236 -14.76 -20.93 -6.83
CA THR A 236 -15.61 -19.93 -6.17
C THR A 236 -15.39 -20.10 -4.67
N PRO A 237 -15.20 -19.04 -3.90
CA PRO A 237 -15.32 -19.16 -2.48
C PRO A 237 -16.70 -19.78 -2.25
N LEU A 238 -16.74 -21.07 -1.90
CA LEU A 238 -17.93 -21.62 -1.23
C LEU A 238 -18.27 -20.56 -0.21
N ALA A 239 -19.46 -19.97 -0.34
CA ALA A 239 -19.94 -18.90 0.53
C ALA A 239 -20.05 -19.39 1.98
N GLY A 240 -18.97 -19.91 2.48
CA GLY A 240 -18.59 -19.99 3.85
C GLY A 240 -18.15 -18.60 4.23
N LYS A 241 -19.07 -17.83 4.81
CA LYS A 241 -18.75 -16.64 5.58
C LYS A 241 -17.57 -16.99 6.50
N SER A 242 -16.33 -16.87 6.00
CA SER A 242 -15.18 -16.74 6.84
C SER A 242 -15.37 -15.42 7.57
N LYS A 243 -16.12 -15.47 8.67
CA LYS A 243 -16.04 -14.48 9.71
C LYS A 243 -14.55 -14.47 10.10
N LYS A 244 -13.75 -13.58 9.49
CA LYS A 244 -12.58 -13.08 10.17
C LYS A 244 -13.10 -12.49 11.46
N THR A 245 -13.00 -13.26 12.53
CA THR A 245 -13.14 -12.76 13.89
C THR A 245 -11.96 -11.82 14.13
N ARG A 246 -12.06 -10.61 13.55
CA ARG A 246 -11.43 -9.47 14.18
C ARG A 246 -12.10 -9.31 15.54
N PRO A 247 -11.33 -9.12 16.63
CA PRO A 247 -11.94 -8.78 17.88
C PRO A 247 -12.88 -7.60 17.59
N LYS A 248 -14.16 -7.77 17.96
CA LYS A 248 -15.16 -6.71 17.89
C LYS A 248 -14.60 -5.50 18.64
N ARG A 249 -14.05 -4.55 17.92
CA ARG A 249 -14.21 -3.17 18.30
C ARG A 249 -15.64 -2.84 17.90
N ASP A 250 -16.44 -2.49 18.88
CA ASP A 250 -17.76 -1.92 18.67
C ASP A 250 -17.62 -0.70 17.78
N SER A 251 -17.76 -0.91 16.49
CA SER A 251 -17.97 0.17 15.54
C SER A 251 -19.31 -0.06 14.90
N ASN A 252 -20.28 0.73 15.32
CA ASN A 252 -21.56 0.93 14.65
C ASN A 252 -21.40 1.54 13.24
N GLN A 253 -20.33 1.22 12.55
CA GLN A 253 -20.06 1.66 11.18
C GLN A 253 -20.48 0.56 10.22
N GLN A 254 -21.73 0.50 9.87
CA GLN A 254 -22.20 -0.24 8.70
C GLN A 254 -21.84 0.59 7.46
N LYS A 255 -20.98 0.04 6.59
CA LYS A 255 -20.83 0.59 5.24
C LYS A 255 -22.16 0.38 4.50
N LEU A 256 -22.79 1.47 4.13
CA LEU A 256 -23.95 1.46 3.24
C LEU A 256 -23.59 0.76 1.93
N GLN A 257 -24.29 -0.31 1.58
CA GLN A 257 -24.13 -1.01 0.32
C GLN A 257 -25.02 -0.43 -0.78
N SER A 258 -26.08 0.29 -0.41
CA SER A 258 -26.99 0.98 -1.32
C SER A 258 -27.59 2.21 -0.66
N TYR A 259 -27.89 3.23 -1.43
CA TYR A 259 -28.65 4.42 -0.99
C TYR A 259 -30.10 4.07 -0.60
N ALA A 260 -30.60 2.92 -1.03
CA ALA A 260 -31.93 2.42 -0.67
C ALA A 260 -32.05 2.00 0.80
N ASP A 261 -30.95 1.81 1.49
CA ASP A 261 -30.91 1.39 2.89
C ASP A 261 -31.03 2.58 3.88
N LEU A 262 -31.07 3.83 3.36
CA LEU A 262 -31.17 5.02 4.18
C LEU A 262 -32.63 5.43 4.40
N THR A 263 -32.99 5.69 5.65
CA THR A 263 -34.26 6.28 6.01
C THR A 263 -34.11 7.76 6.39
N PRO A 264 -35.08 8.64 6.02
CA PRO A 264 -35.02 10.03 6.44
C PRO A 264 -34.91 10.15 7.96
N GLY A 265 -33.89 10.88 8.40
CA GLY A 265 -33.53 11.03 9.81
C GLY A 265 -32.24 10.33 10.25
N ASP A 266 -31.71 9.40 9.44
CA ASP A 266 -30.48 8.68 9.74
C ASP A 266 -29.27 9.62 9.77
N LEU A 267 -28.34 9.35 10.69
CA LEU A 267 -27.07 10.04 10.76
C LEU A 267 -26.07 9.38 9.80
N VAL A 268 -25.56 10.14 8.88
CA VAL A 268 -24.60 9.70 7.85
C VAL A 268 -23.31 10.49 7.95
N VAL A 269 -22.20 9.85 7.59
CA VAL A 269 -20.89 10.52 7.49
C VAL A 269 -20.58 10.77 6.02
N HIS A 270 -20.61 12.03 5.63
CA HIS A 270 -20.21 12.44 4.30
C HIS A 270 -18.69 12.58 4.21
N GLN A 271 -18.07 12.06 3.15
CA GLN A 271 -16.61 11.99 3.00
C GLN A 271 -15.92 13.37 3.10
N HIS A 272 -16.60 14.44 2.63
CA HIS A 272 -16.04 15.80 2.60
C HIS A 272 -16.70 16.77 3.57
N HIS A 273 -17.93 16.50 4.05
CA HIS A 273 -18.70 17.42 4.89
C HIS A 273 -18.92 16.93 6.32
N GLY A 274 -18.37 15.76 6.69
CA GLY A 274 -18.48 15.21 8.02
C GLY A 274 -19.85 14.62 8.33
N ILE A 275 -20.31 14.73 9.58
CA ILE A 275 -21.57 14.12 10.04
C ILE A 275 -22.75 14.98 9.61
N GLY A 276 -23.70 14.38 8.90
CA GLY A 276 -24.95 14.98 8.51
C GLY A 276 -26.16 14.09 8.82
N ARG A 277 -27.35 14.61 8.64
CA ARG A 277 -28.59 13.85 8.75
C ARG A 277 -29.17 13.68 7.36
N PHE A 278 -29.48 12.44 6.98
CA PHE A 278 -30.13 12.14 5.71
C PHE A 278 -31.58 12.67 5.73
N VAL A 279 -31.92 13.52 4.78
CA VAL A 279 -33.28 14.12 4.66
C VAL A 279 -34.13 13.42 3.61
N GLY A 280 -33.49 12.85 2.59
CA GLY A 280 -34.13 12.15 1.50
C GLY A 280 -33.40 12.36 0.19
N MET A 281 -33.82 11.64 -0.86
CA MET A 281 -33.32 11.83 -2.21
C MET A 281 -34.26 12.75 -2.99
N ILE A 282 -33.71 13.75 -3.66
CA ILE A 282 -34.42 14.67 -4.53
C ILE A 282 -33.82 14.62 -5.93
N ARG A 283 -34.70 14.71 -6.94
CA ARG A 283 -34.27 14.84 -8.33
C ARG A 283 -34.12 16.31 -8.68
N MET A 284 -32.95 16.65 -9.15
CA MET A 284 -32.67 18.01 -9.63
C MET A 284 -32.14 17.96 -11.06
N PRO A 285 -32.62 18.86 -11.94
CA PRO A 285 -32.07 19.01 -13.27
C PRO A 285 -30.68 19.69 -13.16
N THR A 286 -29.63 18.99 -13.54
CA THR A 286 -28.30 19.53 -13.63
C THR A 286 -27.77 19.30 -15.04
N ASP A 287 -27.42 20.36 -15.75
CA ASP A 287 -26.93 20.33 -17.14
C ASP A 287 -27.86 19.62 -18.13
N GLY A 288 -29.21 19.76 -17.95
CA GLY A 288 -30.21 19.17 -18.85
C GLY A 288 -30.47 17.68 -18.63
N VAL A 289 -29.87 17.07 -17.60
CA VAL A 289 -30.09 15.67 -17.18
C VAL A 289 -30.62 15.65 -15.76
N GLU A 290 -31.72 14.92 -15.50
CA GLU A 290 -32.20 14.67 -14.14
C GLU A 290 -31.22 13.73 -13.39
N LYS A 291 -30.71 14.21 -12.27
CA LYS A 291 -29.85 13.42 -11.37
C LYS A 291 -30.47 13.36 -9.98
N ASP A 292 -30.30 12.21 -9.32
CA ASP A 292 -30.72 12.01 -7.94
C ASP A 292 -29.62 12.54 -6.99
N TYR A 293 -30.02 13.37 -6.02
CA TYR A 293 -29.16 13.96 -4.99
C TYR A 293 -29.66 13.65 -3.58
#